data_b68f58c1b637f6ebdbe7252ec9affeda
#
_entry.id   b68f58c1b637f6ebdbe7252ec9affeda
#
_cell.length_a   1.000
_cell.length_b   1.000
_cell.length_c   1.000
_cell.angle_alpha   90.00
_cell.angle_beta   90.00
_cell.angle_gamma   90.00
#
_symmetry.space_group_name_H-M   'P 1'
#
loop_
_entity.id
_entity.type
_entity.pdbx_description
1 polymer ?
#
loop_
_entity_poly.entity_id
_entity_poly.type
_entity_poly.pdbx_seq_one_letter_code
_entity_poly.pdbx_strand_id
1 'polypeptide(L)'
;IEVANGRNFWEVIVERYNIKINLVEGSLEDIPKKGPVVIVSNHPFGILDGLLLGYILSKTRNDFKIIANRVFRKAKDLDDVVLPISFEENREGNLQNINTRNEAIRFLKGGGIVGIFPGGTVATSAKLFSRPLDPFWKRFTSKLILKSGATVVPIFFGGCYSRLFKKANHNSNNLRKF
;
A
#
# COMPACT_ATOMS: atom_id res chain seq x y z
N ILE A 1 10.05 -17.94 12.30
CA ILE A 1 9.71 -18.97 13.32
C ILE A 1 8.27 -18.78 13.80
N GLU A 2 7.84 -17.58 14.24
CA GLU A 2 6.50 -17.37 14.81
C GLU A 2 5.37 -17.57 13.79
N VAL A 3 5.52 -17.06 12.58
CA VAL A 3 4.55 -17.25 11.49
C VAL A 3 4.51 -18.73 11.07
N ALA A 4 5.67 -19.39 11.03
CA ALA A 4 5.74 -20.83 10.77
C ALA A 4 5.02 -21.68 11.83
N ASN A 5 4.80 -21.12 13.03
CA ASN A 5 4.01 -21.72 14.11
C ASN A 5 2.51 -21.34 14.08
N GLY A 6 2.03 -20.80 12.94
CA GLY A 6 0.62 -20.50 12.72
C GLY A 6 0.16 -19.12 13.23
N ARG A 7 1.08 -18.25 13.69
CA ARG A 7 0.71 -16.87 14.06
C ARG A 7 0.47 -16.03 12.81
N ASN A 8 -0.46 -15.09 12.91
CA ASN A 8 -0.74 -14.16 11.81
C ASN A 8 0.46 -13.25 11.53
N PHE A 9 0.94 -13.23 10.28
CA PHE A 9 2.10 -12.44 9.84
C PHE A 9 1.99 -10.95 10.23
N TRP A 10 0.82 -10.35 10.00
CA TRP A 10 0.59 -8.94 10.25
C TRP A 10 0.63 -8.57 11.73
N GLU A 11 0.12 -9.44 12.60
CA GLU A 11 0.19 -9.28 14.05
C GLU A 11 1.63 -9.38 14.55
N VAL A 12 2.36 -10.38 14.07
CA VAL A 12 3.77 -10.56 14.41
C VAL A 12 4.60 -9.33 14.06
N ILE A 13 4.36 -8.72 12.88
CA ILE A 13 5.05 -7.50 12.47
C ILE A 13 4.75 -6.34 13.43
N VAL A 14 3.48 -6.08 13.73
CA VAL A 14 3.07 -4.98 14.62
C VAL A 14 3.68 -5.14 16.02
N GLU A 15 3.66 -6.36 16.56
CA GLU A 15 4.24 -6.67 17.87
C GLU A 15 5.77 -6.55 17.87
N ARG A 16 6.45 -7.14 16.88
CA ARG A 16 7.92 -7.15 16.79
C ARG A 16 8.52 -5.76 16.67
N TYR A 17 7.87 -4.88 15.94
CA TYR A 17 8.31 -3.51 15.78
C TYR A 17 7.70 -2.55 16.83
N ASN A 18 6.95 -3.09 17.81
CA ASN A 18 6.28 -2.33 18.85
C ASN A 18 5.48 -1.14 18.29
N ILE A 19 4.73 -1.39 17.21
CA ILE A 19 3.98 -0.36 16.50
C ILE A 19 2.68 -0.10 17.25
N LYS A 20 2.47 1.15 17.64
CA LYS A 20 1.20 1.61 18.23
C LYS A 20 0.36 2.29 17.15
N ILE A 21 -0.80 1.73 16.88
CA ILE A 21 -1.75 2.26 15.91
C ILE A 21 -2.88 2.93 16.69
N ASN A 22 -3.07 4.22 16.47
CA ASN A 22 -4.17 4.98 17.05
C ASN A 22 -5.12 5.39 15.93
N LEU A 23 -6.36 4.90 15.97
CA LEU A 23 -7.42 5.37 15.08
C LEU A 23 -7.93 6.71 15.62
N VAL A 24 -7.70 7.77 14.85
CA VAL A 24 -8.03 9.15 15.24
C VAL A 24 -9.42 9.54 14.79
N GLU A 25 -9.84 9.04 13.62
CA GLU A 25 -11.13 9.36 12.99
C GLU A 25 -11.62 8.18 12.16
N GLY A 26 -12.94 8.00 12.04
CA GLY A 26 -13.59 6.90 11.33
C GLY A 26 -13.60 5.59 12.12
N SER A 27 -13.99 4.51 11.44
CA SER A 27 -14.05 3.16 12.00
C SER A 27 -13.56 2.14 10.99
N LEU A 28 -12.96 1.04 11.45
CA LEU A 28 -12.68 -0.12 10.59
C LEU A 28 -13.97 -0.78 10.07
N GLU A 29 -15.08 -0.53 10.72
CA GLU A 29 -16.41 -1.00 10.31
C GLU A 29 -16.94 -0.26 9.08
N ASP A 30 -16.39 0.92 8.77
CA ASP A 30 -16.71 1.69 7.55
C ASP A 30 -16.20 0.99 6.28
N ILE A 31 -15.29 0.02 6.42
CA ILE A 31 -14.83 -0.80 5.31
C ILE A 31 -15.90 -1.85 4.98
N PRO A 32 -16.48 -1.85 3.77
CA PRO A 32 -17.54 -2.79 3.39
C PRO A 32 -17.13 -4.25 3.60
N LYS A 33 -17.96 -5.00 4.31
CA LYS A 33 -17.72 -6.42 4.62
C LYS A 33 -17.83 -7.33 3.37
N LYS A 34 -18.48 -6.86 2.30
CA LYS A 34 -18.70 -7.60 1.04
C LYS A 34 -18.58 -6.65 -0.16
N GLY A 35 -18.33 -7.24 -1.31
CA GLY A 35 -18.23 -6.51 -2.58
C GLY A 35 -16.84 -5.91 -2.82
N PRO A 36 -16.61 -5.34 -4.01
CA PRO A 36 -15.35 -4.80 -4.43
C PRO A 36 -15.01 -3.50 -3.69
N VAL A 37 -13.83 -3.42 -3.10
CA VAL A 37 -13.36 -2.24 -2.38
C VAL A 37 -11.95 -1.86 -2.83
N VAL A 38 -11.73 -0.60 -3.12
CA VAL A 38 -10.39 -0.03 -3.30
C VAL A 38 -10.07 0.87 -2.13
N ILE A 39 -9.05 0.48 -1.35
CA ILE A 39 -8.49 1.34 -0.31
C ILE A 39 -7.43 2.23 -0.95
N VAL A 40 -7.59 3.53 -0.81
CA VAL A 40 -6.60 4.53 -1.26
C VAL A 40 -5.96 5.18 -0.05
N SER A 41 -4.63 5.24 -0.02
CA SER A 41 -3.92 5.82 1.11
C SER A 41 -2.76 6.71 0.67
N ASN A 42 -2.45 7.73 1.48
CA ASN A 42 -1.20 8.46 1.41
C ASN A 42 -0.03 7.55 1.80
N HIS A 43 1.21 7.97 1.48
CA HIS A 43 2.40 7.12 1.62
C HIS A 43 3.55 7.81 2.37
N PRO A 44 3.34 8.20 3.66
CA PRO A 44 4.34 8.97 4.39
C PRO A 44 5.54 8.18 4.91
N PHE A 45 5.41 6.86 5.14
CA PHE A 45 6.41 6.02 5.83
C PHE A 45 6.94 4.86 4.96
N GLY A 46 6.60 4.80 3.68
CA GLY A 46 7.10 3.77 2.76
C GLY A 46 6.67 2.35 3.14
N ILE A 47 7.64 1.47 3.34
CA ILE A 47 7.37 0.05 3.66
C ILE A 47 6.40 -0.10 4.82
N LEU A 48 6.52 0.75 5.84
CA LEU A 48 5.68 0.70 7.02
C LEU A 48 4.19 0.90 6.69
N ASP A 49 3.87 1.82 5.76
CA ASP A 49 2.48 2.04 5.35
C ASP A 49 1.86 0.80 4.72
N GLY A 50 2.63 0.09 3.89
CA GLY A 50 2.20 -1.17 3.29
C GLY A 50 1.93 -2.26 4.34
N LEU A 51 2.81 -2.37 5.34
CA LEU A 51 2.64 -3.31 6.45
C LEU A 51 1.44 -2.95 7.34
N LEU A 52 1.27 -1.66 7.65
CA LEU A 52 0.12 -1.18 8.42
C LEU A 52 -1.19 -1.35 7.66
N LEU A 53 -1.20 -1.08 6.36
CA LEU A 53 -2.37 -1.32 5.53
C LEU A 53 -2.75 -2.80 5.52
N GLY A 54 -1.77 -3.71 5.36
CA GLY A 54 -1.99 -5.14 5.45
C GLY A 54 -2.55 -5.58 6.81
N TYR A 55 -2.00 -5.05 7.90
CA TYR A 55 -2.53 -5.29 9.24
C TYR A 55 -3.99 -4.83 9.39
N ILE A 56 -4.31 -3.60 8.97
CA ILE A 56 -5.66 -3.05 9.02
C ILE A 56 -6.62 -3.93 8.22
N LEU A 57 -6.26 -4.30 6.99
CA LEU A 57 -7.09 -5.13 6.14
C LEU A 57 -7.27 -6.53 6.70
N SER A 58 -6.24 -7.14 7.28
CA SER A 58 -6.35 -8.45 7.92
C SER A 58 -7.31 -8.48 9.12
N LYS A 59 -7.59 -7.33 9.75
CA LYS A 59 -8.59 -7.19 10.81
C LYS A 59 -10.01 -6.99 10.29
N THR A 60 -10.17 -6.72 9.01
CA THR A 60 -11.49 -6.44 8.40
C THR A 60 -11.97 -7.58 7.53
N ARG A 61 -11.13 -8.06 6.60
CA ARG A 61 -11.42 -9.14 5.65
C ARG A 61 -10.13 -9.89 5.28
N ASN A 62 -10.25 -11.18 4.98
CA ASN A 62 -9.10 -12.01 4.57
C ASN A 62 -8.85 -11.97 3.06
N ASP A 63 -9.81 -11.51 2.26
CA ASP A 63 -9.75 -11.44 0.81
C ASP A 63 -9.25 -10.07 0.34
N PHE A 64 -7.99 -9.79 0.59
CA PHE A 64 -7.36 -8.53 0.17
C PHE A 64 -6.03 -8.74 -0.55
N LYS A 65 -5.69 -7.78 -1.42
CA LYS A 65 -4.38 -7.65 -2.05
C LYS A 65 -3.89 -6.20 -1.94
N ILE A 66 -2.57 -6.01 -1.99
CA ILE A 66 -1.95 -4.68 -1.93
C ILE A 66 -1.06 -4.50 -3.15
N ILE A 67 -1.26 -3.39 -3.86
CA ILE A 67 -0.39 -3.02 -4.99
C ILE A 67 0.90 -2.43 -4.44
N ALA A 68 2.01 -3.12 -4.64
CA ALA A 68 3.31 -2.75 -4.10
C ALA A 68 4.46 -3.13 -5.04
N ASN A 69 5.68 -2.72 -4.71
CA ASN A 69 6.87 -3.11 -5.47
C ASN A 69 7.05 -4.64 -5.44
N ARG A 70 7.44 -5.20 -6.59
CA ARG A 70 7.70 -6.65 -6.75
C ARG A 70 8.69 -7.24 -5.74
N VAL A 71 9.57 -6.42 -5.18
CA VAL A 71 10.57 -6.89 -4.19
C VAL A 71 9.93 -7.51 -2.95
N PHE A 72 8.72 -7.08 -2.59
CA PHE A 72 7.99 -7.60 -1.42
C PHE A 72 7.50 -9.04 -1.60
N ARG A 73 7.35 -9.53 -2.82
CA ARG A 73 7.01 -10.94 -3.10
C ARG A 73 8.12 -11.93 -2.72
N LYS A 74 9.32 -11.46 -2.40
CA LYS A 74 10.39 -12.32 -1.87
C LYS A 74 10.08 -12.88 -0.48
N ALA A 75 9.20 -12.24 0.28
CA ALA A 75 8.70 -12.76 1.53
C ALA A 75 7.50 -13.68 1.23
N LYS A 76 7.61 -14.98 1.57
CA LYS A 76 6.57 -16.00 1.28
C LYS A 76 5.19 -15.59 1.79
N ASP A 77 5.12 -14.97 2.98
CA ASP A 77 3.88 -14.53 3.60
C ASP A 77 3.19 -13.38 2.82
N LEU A 78 3.90 -12.72 1.92
CA LEU A 78 3.40 -11.62 1.11
C LEU A 78 3.15 -11.99 -0.35
N ASP A 79 3.58 -13.18 -0.80
CA ASP A 79 3.49 -13.56 -2.22
C ASP A 79 2.04 -13.59 -2.73
N ASP A 80 1.12 -14.10 -1.91
CA ASP A 80 -0.30 -14.15 -2.24
C ASP A 80 -1.03 -12.81 -2.07
N VAL A 81 -0.46 -11.89 -1.31
CA VAL A 81 -1.09 -10.60 -0.99
C VAL A 81 -0.62 -9.49 -1.94
N VAL A 82 0.63 -9.54 -2.41
CA VAL A 82 1.21 -8.47 -3.20
C VAL A 82 0.86 -8.61 -4.69
N LEU A 83 0.20 -7.58 -5.23
CA LEU A 83 0.08 -7.34 -6.66
C LEU A 83 1.27 -6.48 -7.12
N PRO A 84 2.23 -7.06 -7.85
CA PRO A 84 3.52 -6.42 -8.10
C PRO A 84 3.42 -5.33 -9.17
N ILE A 85 3.98 -4.14 -8.87
CA ILE A 85 4.21 -3.09 -9.87
C ILE A 85 5.70 -2.88 -10.13
N SER A 86 6.00 -2.41 -11.32
CA SER A 86 7.32 -1.97 -11.73
C SER A 86 7.39 -0.46 -11.74
N PHE A 87 8.53 0.08 -11.30
CA PHE A 87 8.89 1.51 -11.40
C PHE A 87 9.81 1.80 -12.58
N GLU A 88 10.09 0.79 -13.40
CA GLU A 88 10.89 0.94 -14.60
C GLU A 88 10.04 1.57 -15.71
N GLU A 89 10.59 2.65 -16.31
CA GLU A 89 9.94 3.39 -17.41
C GLU A 89 10.33 2.78 -18.78
N ASN A 90 10.22 1.45 -18.89
CA ASN A 90 10.48 0.72 -20.10
C ASN A 90 9.23 -0.07 -20.54
N ARG A 91 9.32 -0.71 -21.72
CA ARG A 91 8.22 -1.50 -22.30
C ARG A 91 7.79 -2.65 -21.37
N GLU A 92 8.75 -3.32 -20.74
CA GLU A 92 8.52 -4.46 -19.87
C GLU A 92 7.81 -4.04 -18.56
N GLY A 93 8.29 -2.99 -17.91
CA GLY A 93 7.65 -2.42 -16.72
C GLY A 93 6.24 -1.93 -17.00
N ASN A 94 6.02 -1.30 -18.15
CA ASN A 94 4.68 -0.88 -18.56
C ASN A 94 3.74 -2.06 -18.79
N LEU A 95 4.21 -3.13 -19.43
CA LEU A 95 3.44 -4.35 -19.66
C LEU A 95 3.09 -5.03 -18.33
N GLN A 96 4.06 -5.15 -17.41
CA GLN A 96 3.84 -5.66 -16.07
C GLN A 96 2.73 -4.88 -15.36
N ASN A 97 2.80 -3.54 -15.39
CA ASN A 97 1.81 -2.68 -14.73
C ASN A 97 0.40 -2.82 -15.34
N ILE A 98 0.31 -3.07 -16.65
CA ILE A 98 -0.97 -3.37 -17.31
C ILE A 98 -1.53 -4.72 -16.81
N ASN A 99 -0.70 -5.74 -16.75
CA ASN A 99 -1.07 -7.07 -16.28
C ASN A 99 -1.53 -7.05 -14.83
N THR A 100 -0.76 -6.40 -13.95
CA THR A 100 -1.11 -6.21 -12.54
C THR A 100 -2.45 -5.48 -12.38
N ARG A 101 -2.69 -4.43 -13.16
CA ARG A 101 -3.98 -3.73 -13.12
C ARG A 101 -5.15 -4.62 -13.56
N ASN A 102 -4.96 -5.43 -14.61
CA ASN A 102 -6.00 -6.34 -15.07
C ASN A 102 -6.28 -7.44 -14.04
N GLU A 103 -5.26 -7.93 -13.36
CA GLU A 103 -5.39 -8.87 -12.25
C GLU A 103 -6.15 -8.24 -11.08
N ALA A 104 -5.77 -7.02 -10.67
CA ALA A 104 -6.45 -6.27 -9.63
C ALA A 104 -7.95 -6.05 -9.96
N ILE A 105 -8.26 -5.71 -11.22
CA ILE A 105 -9.65 -5.53 -11.66
C ILE A 105 -10.43 -6.85 -11.57
N ARG A 106 -9.84 -7.97 -11.98
CA ARG A 106 -10.48 -9.29 -11.85
C ARG A 106 -10.74 -9.66 -10.40
N PHE A 107 -9.76 -9.43 -9.53
CA PHE A 107 -9.86 -9.69 -8.10
C PHE A 107 -10.96 -8.84 -7.45
N LEU A 108 -11.02 -7.54 -7.78
CA LEU A 108 -12.09 -6.64 -7.33
C LEU A 108 -13.47 -7.10 -7.82
N LYS A 109 -13.60 -7.47 -9.09
CA LYS A 109 -14.88 -7.98 -9.63
C LYS A 109 -15.33 -9.28 -8.97
N GLY A 110 -14.41 -10.05 -8.41
CA GLY A 110 -14.69 -11.19 -7.54
C GLY A 110 -15.13 -10.80 -6.12
N GLY A 111 -15.20 -9.50 -5.81
CA GLY A 111 -15.65 -8.98 -4.52
C GLY A 111 -14.52 -8.66 -3.53
N GLY A 112 -13.25 -8.82 -3.90
CA GLY A 112 -12.10 -8.62 -3.03
C GLY A 112 -11.77 -7.15 -2.73
N ILE A 113 -10.80 -6.93 -1.84
CA ILE A 113 -10.25 -5.60 -1.49
C ILE A 113 -8.89 -5.42 -2.16
N VAL A 114 -8.64 -4.24 -2.74
CA VAL A 114 -7.32 -3.86 -3.22
C VAL A 114 -6.87 -2.57 -2.55
N GLY A 115 -5.76 -2.64 -1.82
CA GLY A 115 -5.07 -1.49 -1.26
C GLY A 115 -4.07 -0.89 -2.25
N ILE A 116 -4.03 0.44 -2.34
CA ILE A 116 -3.12 1.16 -3.25
C ILE A 116 -2.67 2.49 -2.66
N PHE A 117 -1.42 2.84 -2.93
CA PHE A 117 -0.82 4.17 -2.72
C PHE A 117 -0.79 4.91 -4.06
N PRO A 118 -1.77 5.80 -4.34
CA PRO A 118 -1.99 6.32 -5.70
C PRO A 118 -0.83 7.15 -6.26
N GLY A 119 -0.05 7.80 -5.41
CA GLY A 119 1.16 8.53 -5.79
C GLY A 119 2.27 7.61 -6.31
N GLY A 120 2.27 6.35 -5.88
CA GLY A 120 3.18 5.29 -6.31
C GLY A 120 4.57 5.35 -5.66
N THR A 121 4.94 6.43 -5.01
CA THR A 121 6.19 6.58 -4.25
C THR A 121 5.92 7.29 -2.92
N VAL A 122 6.86 7.16 -2.00
CA VAL A 122 6.78 7.79 -0.67
C VAL A 122 6.65 9.30 -0.78
N ALA A 123 5.83 9.89 0.09
CA ALA A 123 5.67 11.34 0.21
C ALA A 123 7.02 12.03 0.42
N THR A 124 7.27 13.08 -0.33
CA THR A 124 8.54 13.81 -0.30
C THR A 124 8.33 15.30 -0.06
N SER A 125 9.33 15.94 0.55
CA SER A 125 9.33 17.39 0.75
C SER A 125 10.06 18.07 -0.40
N ALA A 126 9.46 19.08 -1.02
CA ALA A 126 10.12 19.90 -2.05
C ALA A 126 11.30 20.70 -1.46
N LYS A 127 11.19 21.10 -0.20
CA LYS A 127 12.24 21.82 0.57
C LYS A 127 12.49 21.09 1.88
N LEU A 128 13.70 21.22 2.44
CA LEU A 128 14.13 20.52 3.66
C LEU A 128 13.16 20.69 4.86
N PHE A 129 12.47 21.81 4.93
CA PHE A 129 11.55 22.16 6.03
C PHE A 129 10.07 22.17 5.62
N SER A 130 9.75 21.87 4.35
CA SER A 130 8.34 21.79 3.92
C SER A 130 7.68 20.49 4.35
N ARG A 131 6.36 20.48 4.39
CA ARG A 131 5.58 19.26 4.60
C ARG A 131 5.82 18.29 3.42
N PRO A 132 6.05 17.01 3.70
CA PRO A 132 6.04 16.01 2.65
C PRO A 132 4.63 15.88 2.08
N LEU A 133 4.56 15.80 0.75
CA LEU A 133 3.33 15.60 0.00
C LEU A 133 3.48 14.36 -0.85
N ASP A 134 2.40 13.63 -1.02
CA ASP A 134 2.35 12.56 -1.99
C ASP A 134 2.50 13.14 -3.41
N PRO A 135 3.15 12.40 -4.32
CA PRO A 135 3.14 12.74 -5.73
C PRO A 135 1.73 12.75 -6.30
N PHE A 136 1.55 13.40 -7.45
CA PHE A 136 0.28 13.37 -8.17
C PHE A 136 -0.17 11.93 -8.43
N TRP A 137 -1.45 11.69 -8.20
CA TRP A 137 -2.05 10.37 -8.39
C TRP A 137 -1.99 9.93 -9.85
N LYS A 138 -1.51 8.72 -10.06
CA LYS A 138 -1.34 8.14 -11.39
C LYS A 138 -2.68 7.67 -11.97
N ARG A 139 -2.82 7.75 -13.29
CA ARG A 139 -3.99 7.24 -14.05
C ARG A 139 -4.28 5.74 -13.82
N PHE A 140 -3.33 5.02 -13.27
CA PHE A 140 -3.49 3.62 -12.87
C PHE A 140 -4.67 3.47 -11.89
N THR A 141 -4.70 4.27 -10.83
CA THR A 141 -5.72 4.21 -9.77
C THR A 141 -7.11 4.55 -10.30
N SER A 142 -7.25 5.63 -11.07
CA SER A 142 -8.56 5.99 -11.65
C SER A 142 -9.09 4.92 -12.60
N LYS A 143 -8.22 4.33 -13.43
CA LYS A 143 -8.62 3.23 -14.32
C LYS A 143 -8.99 1.96 -13.55
N LEU A 144 -8.33 1.68 -12.41
CA LEU A 144 -8.66 0.57 -11.52
C LEU A 144 -10.08 0.73 -10.98
N ILE A 145 -10.36 1.88 -10.37
CA ILE A 145 -11.66 2.21 -9.75
C ILE A 145 -12.78 2.16 -10.80
N LEU A 146 -12.66 2.91 -11.89
CA LEU A 146 -13.70 3.00 -12.91
C LEU A 146 -14.03 1.65 -13.56
N LYS A 147 -13.02 0.80 -13.80
CA LYS A 147 -13.23 -0.48 -14.47
C LYS A 147 -13.72 -1.59 -13.54
N SER A 148 -13.49 -1.47 -12.24
CA SER A 148 -13.96 -2.44 -11.25
C SER A 148 -15.33 -2.12 -10.69
N GLY A 149 -15.76 -0.86 -10.70
CA GLY A 149 -16.96 -0.40 -10.01
C GLY A 149 -16.84 -0.49 -8.49
N ALA A 150 -15.63 -0.51 -7.97
CA ALA A 150 -15.38 -0.70 -6.54
C ALA A 150 -15.75 0.53 -5.71
N THR A 151 -16.25 0.28 -4.49
CA THR A 151 -16.36 1.31 -3.47
C THR A 151 -14.96 1.80 -3.09
N VAL A 152 -14.78 3.11 -2.99
CA VAL A 152 -13.50 3.71 -2.62
C VAL A 152 -13.54 4.11 -1.14
N VAL A 153 -12.58 3.59 -0.37
CA VAL A 153 -12.44 3.94 1.05
C VAL A 153 -11.06 4.59 1.24
N PRO A 154 -10.99 5.86 1.67
CA PRO A 154 -9.72 6.50 1.98
C PRO A 154 -9.22 6.10 3.37
N ILE A 155 -7.92 5.82 3.48
CA ILE A 155 -7.21 5.71 4.76
C ILE A 155 -6.08 6.74 4.76
N PHE A 156 -5.99 7.53 5.81
CA PHE A 156 -4.96 8.54 5.96
C PHE A 156 -4.00 8.17 7.10
N PHE A 157 -2.73 7.93 6.76
CA PHE A 157 -1.67 7.77 7.75
C PHE A 157 -1.14 9.13 8.19
N GLY A 158 -1.38 9.47 9.46
CA GLY A 158 -0.89 10.71 10.06
C GLY A 158 0.59 10.65 10.39
N GLY A 159 1.32 11.75 10.20
CA GLY A 159 2.73 11.87 10.52
C GLY A 159 3.64 11.99 9.30
N CYS A 160 4.92 11.93 9.58
CA CYS A 160 5.97 11.95 8.54
C CYS A 160 7.28 11.42 9.12
N TYR A 161 8.20 11.01 8.26
CA TYR A 161 9.56 10.65 8.65
C TYR A 161 10.30 11.76 9.40
N SER A 162 11.26 11.35 10.24
CA SER A 162 12.17 12.27 10.93
C SER A 162 12.95 13.15 9.93
N ARG A 163 13.45 14.30 10.40
CA ARG A 163 14.27 15.21 9.58
C ARG A 163 15.52 14.54 8.99
N LEU A 164 16.12 13.60 9.70
CA LEU A 164 17.28 12.84 9.25
C LEU A 164 16.94 11.96 8.03
N PHE A 165 15.81 11.28 8.06
CA PHE A 165 15.34 10.47 6.93
C PHE A 165 15.01 11.34 5.70
N LYS A 166 14.41 12.50 5.91
CA LYS A 166 14.14 13.48 4.84
C LYS A 166 15.43 13.93 4.15
N LYS A 167 16.51 14.14 4.89
CA LYS A 167 17.83 14.53 4.38
C LYS A 167 18.45 13.38 3.56
N ALA A 168 18.35 12.15 4.03
CA ALA A 168 18.84 10.97 3.31
C ALA A 168 18.06 10.73 2.00
N ASN A 169 16.74 10.88 2.02
CA ASN A 169 15.88 10.76 0.83
C ASN A 169 16.12 11.84 -0.24
N HIS A 170 16.56 13.02 0.18
CA HIS A 170 16.86 14.10 -0.78
C HIS A 170 18.06 13.76 -1.67
N ASN A 171 18.97 12.94 -1.16
CA ASN A 171 20.21 12.54 -1.85
C ASN A 171 20.10 11.18 -2.57
N SER A 172 19.01 10.44 -2.46
CA SER A 172 18.86 9.12 -3.10
C SER A 172 17.45 8.87 -3.62
N ASN A 173 17.31 8.83 -4.94
CA ASN A 173 16.05 8.48 -5.62
C ASN A 173 15.62 7.01 -5.37
N ASN A 174 16.54 6.15 -4.97
CA ASN A 174 16.25 4.73 -4.73
C ASN A 174 15.50 4.49 -3.42
N LEU A 175 15.72 5.31 -2.39
CA LEU A 175 15.00 5.20 -1.12
C LEU A 175 13.51 5.59 -1.21
N ARG A 176 13.09 6.22 -2.31
CA ARG A 176 11.69 6.65 -2.54
C ARG A 176 10.80 5.57 -3.14
N LYS A 177 11.40 4.46 -3.60
CA LYS A 177 10.69 3.37 -4.30
C LYS A 177 10.31 2.20 -3.38
N PHE A 178 10.61 2.34 -2.08
CA PHE A 178 10.36 1.34 -1.04
C PHE A 178 9.38 1.81 0.01
#